data_98bf9a75b2b71b1644cfa11a3147847d
#
_entry.id   98bf9a75b2b71b1644cfa11a3147847d
#
_cell.length_a   1.000
_cell.length_b   1.000
_cell.length_c   1.000
_cell.angle_alpha   90.00
_cell.angle_beta   90.00
_cell.angle_gamma   90.00
#
_symmetry.space_group_name_H-M   'P 1'
#
loop_
_entity.id
_entity.type
_entity.pdbx_description
1 polymer ?
#
loop_
_entity_poly.entity_id
_entity_poly.type
_entity_poly.pdbx_seq_one_letter_code
_entity_poly.pdbx_strand_id
1 'polypeptide(L)'
;MRKIIINTLAIFVTINLHTHAQKRGEVPTFQWGTTGKQIDLSWAAEVGSRVEDNQSTNTFKVKDFGAQNDSNYLSTQAIQKAIDACSNAGGGKVLFEPGYYQTGALFVKKGVYLHIGAGTTLLASTDINQYPEFRSRIAGIEMVWPSAVINIIDTQHAGITGAGTIDCRGKVFWDKYWEMRKEYVQKGLRWIVDYDCKRVRGILVSGCSDITLKDFTLMRTGFWGIQILYSNHCTLHKLTVNNNIGGHGPSTDGIDIDSSTYVLIDGCDIDCNDDNICLKAGRDADGLRVNRPTEYVVVRNCIARKGAGLITCGSETSGDIRYVLGYNLQAYGTSSTLRLKSALNRGGTVEYIYMTNVVADGVQNVLAADLNWNPSYSYSELPAEYEGKEVPEHWNVMLQKVEPVEKGYPHFNHVYLANVKATNAKQFISASGWDDSLTLNDFTLYNLDVEAEKAGIVAHTKKFRLTDIKLKISDNSQIEFNKNSQLKKNIRYE
;
A
#
# COMPACT_ATOMS: atom_id res chain seq x y z
N MET A 1 -8.52 -14.58 55.97
CA MET A 1 -8.66 -14.23 54.56
C MET A 1 -7.71 -13.12 54.22
N ARG A 2 -6.53 -13.44 53.69
CA ARG A 2 -5.53 -12.44 53.22
C ARG A 2 -5.74 -12.26 51.72
N LYS A 3 -6.10 -11.02 51.32
CA LYS A 3 -6.14 -10.61 49.90
C LYS A 3 -4.70 -10.36 49.43
N ILE A 4 -4.28 -11.16 48.45
CA ILE A 4 -3.04 -10.93 47.70
C ILE A 4 -3.39 -9.95 46.58
N ILE A 5 -2.82 -8.74 46.67
CA ILE A 5 -2.88 -7.74 45.57
C ILE A 5 -1.69 -8.03 44.68
N ILE A 6 -1.95 -8.49 43.49
CA ILE A 6 -0.93 -8.63 42.42
C ILE A 6 -0.84 -7.28 41.70
N ASN A 7 0.22 -6.54 42.00
CA ASN A 7 0.59 -5.33 41.26
C ASN A 7 1.25 -5.75 39.93
N THR A 8 0.51 -5.66 38.87
CA THR A 8 1.07 -5.80 37.51
C THR A 8 1.74 -4.47 37.14
N LEU A 9 3.05 -4.45 37.21
CA LEU A 9 3.87 -3.31 36.81
C LEU A 9 3.97 -3.32 35.26
N ALA A 10 3.15 -2.52 34.60
CA ALA A 10 3.28 -2.26 33.17
C ALA A 10 4.49 -1.36 32.97
N ILE A 11 5.57 -1.94 32.45
CA ILE A 11 6.75 -1.16 32.02
C ILE A 11 6.41 -0.53 30.68
N PHE A 12 5.96 0.72 30.71
CA PHE A 12 5.91 1.58 29.53
C PHE A 12 7.36 1.95 29.16
N VAL A 13 7.93 1.28 28.16
CA VAL A 13 9.13 1.77 27.49
C VAL A 13 8.70 2.95 26.63
N THR A 14 8.76 4.15 27.17
CA THR A 14 8.65 5.38 26.39
C THR A 14 9.90 5.51 25.53
N ILE A 15 9.82 5.04 24.29
CA ILE A 15 10.78 5.43 23.25
C ILE A 15 10.48 6.89 22.94
N ASN A 16 11.32 7.79 23.43
CA ASN A 16 11.32 9.19 23.01
C ASN A 16 11.64 9.26 21.51
N LEU A 17 10.61 9.20 20.69
CA LEU A 17 10.71 9.56 19.28
C LEU A 17 10.94 11.07 19.20
N HIS A 18 12.20 11.48 19.30
CA HIS A 18 12.57 12.82 18.87
C HIS A 18 12.33 12.89 17.37
N THR A 19 11.16 13.36 16.98
CA THR A 19 10.83 13.71 15.60
C THR A 19 11.64 14.95 15.20
N HIS A 20 12.93 14.75 14.93
CA HIS A 20 13.61 15.68 14.07
C HIS A 20 13.02 15.45 12.66
N ALA A 21 12.29 16.43 12.14
CA ALA A 21 11.96 16.45 10.73
C ALA A 21 13.28 16.33 9.96
N GLN A 22 13.57 15.14 9.46
CA GLN A 22 14.80 14.89 8.72
C GLN A 22 14.75 15.75 7.47
N LYS A 23 15.71 16.64 7.30
CA LYS A 23 15.80 17.48 6.12
C LYS A 23 15.88 16.58 4.88
N ARG A 24 15.23 16.99 3.79
CA ARG A 24 15.38 16.37 2.49
C ARG A 24 16.88 16.23 2.18
N GLY A 25 17.33 15.06 1.74
CA GLY A 25 18.72 14.79 1.41
C GLY A 25 19.54 14.05 2.48
N GLU A 26 19.04 13.85 3.69
CA GLU A 26 19.73 13.01 4.70
C GLU A 26 19.21 11.57 4.65
N VAL A 27 20.09 10.64 4.29
CA VAL A 27 19.82 9.19 4.34
C VAL A 27 20.62 8.60 5.49
N PRO A 28 19.97 7.96 6.48
CA PRO A 28 20.69 7.30 7.56
C PRO A 28 21.58 6.18 7.05
N THR A 29 22.69 5.96 7.74
CA THR A 29 23.55 4.79 7.48
C THR A 29 23.00 3.58 8.24
N PHE A 30 22.84 2.45 7.54
CA PHE A 30 22.30 1.23 8.12
C PHE A 30 23.28 0.05 8.02
N GLN A 31 23.17 -0.87 8.97
CA GLN A 31 23.89 -2.13 8.98
C GLN A 31 23.00 -3.23 8.38
N TRP A 32 23.51 -3.92 7.37
CA TRP A 32 22.73 -4.93 6.62
C TRP A 32 23.29 -6.36 6.72
N GLY A 33 24.31 -6.57 7.56
CA GLY A 33 24.94 -7.89 7.69
C GLY A 33 25.73 -8.35 6.45
N THR A 34 25.99 -7.45 5.53
CA THR A 34 26.80 -7.73 4.33
C THR A 34 28.27 -7.46 4.63
N THR A 35 29.09 -8.52 4.62
CA THR A 35 30.54 -8.35 4.82
C THR A 35 31.16 -7.71 3.57
N GLY A 36 31.67 -6.49 3.73
CA GLY A 36 32.52 -5.82 2.75
C GLY A 36 31.82 -5.13 1.56
N LYS A 37 30.49 -5.17 1.47
CA LYS A 37 29.74 -4.44 0.42
C LYS A 37 28.85 -3.37 1.06
N GLN A 38 29.19 -2.11 0.82
CA GLN A 38 28.30 -1.00 1.18
C GLN A 38 27.13 -0.98 0.21
N ILE A 39 25.90 -0.90 0.75
CA ILE A 39 24.69 -0.71 -0.06
C ILE A 39 24.54 0.78 -0.37
N ASP A 40 24.44 1.12 -1.64
CA ASP A 40 24.21 2.48 -2.07
C ASP A 40 22.71 2.83 -1.94
N LEU A 41 22.40 3.75 -1.04
CA LEU A 41 21.07 4.30 -0.79
C LEU A 41 20.98 5.80 -1.12
N SER A 42 21.93 6.34 -1.88
CA SER A 42 21.98 7.76 -2.21
C SER A 42 20.71 8.27 -2.92
N TRP A 43 20.08 7.41 -3.71
CA TRP A 43 18.80 7.70 -4.36
C TRP A 43 17.66 8.07 -3.39
N ALA A 44 17.72 7.60 -2.15
CA ALA A 44 16.70 7.88 -1.14
C ALA A 44 16.67 9.35 -0.69
N ALA A 45 17.70 10.13 -1.03
CA ALA A 45 17.72 11.58 -0.81
C ALA A 45 16.84 12.35 -1.81
N GLU A 46 16.51 11.74 -2.95
CA GLU A 46 15.80 12.38 -4.06
C GLU A 46 14.28 12.15 -4.04
N VAL A 47 13.77 11.35 -3.09
CA VAL A 47 12.33 11.02 -3.02
C VAL A 47 11.49 12.17 -2.48
N GLY A 48 10.22 12.16 -2.86
CA GLY A 48 9.22 13.13 -2.42
C GLY A 48 9.11 14.36 -3.31
N SER A 49 8.10 15.17 -3.05
CA SER A 49 7.86 16.42 -3.77
C SER A 49 9.08 17.35 -3.68
N ARG A 50 9.46 17.93 -4.80
CA ARG A 50 10.59 18.87 -4.92
C ARG A 50 10.20 20.31 -4.59
N VAL A 51 8.91 20.57 -4.47
CA VAL A 51 8.36 21.88 -4.12
C VAL A 51 7.75 21.82 -2.72
N GLU A 52 7.91 22.92 -2.00
CA GLU A 52 7.20 23.09 -0.74
C GLU A 52 5.71 23.32 -1.01
N ASP A 53 4.85 22.76 -0.11
CA ASP A 53 3.44 23.05 -0.15
C ASP A 53 3.22 24.54 0.11
N ASN A 54 2.62 25.23 -0.85
CA ASN A 54 2.10 26.56 -0.67
C ASN A 54 3.05 27.75 -0.97
N GLN A 55 3.49 27.87 -2.19
CA GLN A 55 4.17 29.10 -2.66
C GLN A 55 3.17 30.25 -2.92
N SER A 56 1.86 29.96 -3.10
CA SER A 56 0.84 30.98 -3.37
C SER A 56 0.07 31.33 -2.10
N THR A 57 -0.10 32.63 -1.84
CA THR A 57 -0.91 33.16 -0.73
C THR A 57 -2.41 33.27 -1.05
N ASN A 58 -2.82 32.98 -2.29
CA ASN A 58 -4.22 33.06 -2.71
C ASN A 58 -5.07 32.04 -1.95
N THR A 59 -6.27 32.50 -1.53
CA THR A 59 -7.22 31.65 -0.83
C THR A 59 -8.61 31.75 -1.44
N PHE A 60 -9.30 30.63 -1.58
CA PHE A 60 -10.63 30.50 -2.14
C PHE A 60 -11.51 29.73 -1.17
N LYS A 61 -12.49 30.39 -0.54
CA LYS A 61 -13.38 29.73 0.41
C LYS A 61 -14.53 29.05 -0.35
N VAL A 62 -14.75 27.77 -0.12
CA VAL A 62 -15.80 27.02 -0.82
C VAL A 62 -17.21 27.61 -0.64
N LYS A 63 -17.47 28.23 0.50
CA LYS A 63 -18.74 28.91 0.77
C LYS A 63 -19.03 30.07 -0.19
N ASP A 64 -18.00 30.78 -0.65
CA ASP A 64 -18.14 31.90 -1.58
C ASP A 64 -18.59 31.44 -2.97
N PHE A 65 -18.49 30.13 -3.23
CA PHE A 65 -18.94 29.44 -4.44
C PHE A 65 -20.24 28.66 -4.26
N GLY A 66 -20.86 28.75 -3.07
CA GLY A 66 -22.13 28.14 -2.77
C GLY A 66 -22.09 26.78 -2.08
N ALA A 67 -20.91 26.33 -1.60
CA ALA A 67 -20.85 25.12 -0.78
C ALA A 67 -21.51 25.35 0.58
N GLN A 68 -22.33 24.39 1.00
CA GLN A 68 -23.06 24.45 2.25
C GLN A 68 -22.44 23.53 3.31
N ASN A 69 -22.36 24.03 4.52
CA ASN A 69 -22.00 23.24 5.70
C ASN A 69 -23.23 22.43 6.15
N ASP A 70 -23.58 21.43 5.36
CA ASP A 70 -24.71 20.54 5.56
C ASP A 70 -24.37 19.13 5.03
N SER A 71 -24.48 18.13 5.89
CA SER A 71 -24.22 16.74 5.56
C SER A 71 -25.19 16.11 4.55
N ASN A 72 -26.33 16.77 4.29
CA ASN A 72 -27.36 16.31 3.35
C ASN A 72 -27.37 17.09 2.02
N TYR A 73 -26.61 18.20 1.94
CA TYR A 73 -26.51 19.01 0.74
C TYR A 73 -25.29 18.64 -0.09
N LEU A 74 -25.49 18.23 -1.33
CA LEU A 74 -24.40 17.84 -2.24
C LEU A 74 -23.67 19.09 -2.76
N SER A 75 -22.52 19.41 -2.19
CA SER A 75 -21.71 20.59 -2.50
C SER A 75 -20.68 20.38 -3.62
N THR A 76 -20.70 19.25 -4.35
CA THR A 76 -19.68 18.89 -5.35
C THR A 76 -19.38 20.01 -6.34
N GLN A 77 -20.41 20.56 -6.97
CA GLN A 77 -20.26 21.61 -7.99
C GLN A 77 -19.70 22.91 -7.40
N ALA A 78 -20.10 23.27 -6.20
CA ALA A 78 -19.61 24.47 -5.54
C ALA A 78 -18.13 24.34 -5.15
N ILE A 79 -17.74 23.20 -4.60
CA ILE A 79 -16.34 22.90 -4.27
C ILE A 79 -15.50 22.86 -5.55
N GLN A 80 -16.00 22.24 -6.62
CA GLN A 80 -15.28 22.18 -7.90
C GLN A 80 -15.09 23.58 -8.51
N LYS A 81 -16.09 24.46 -8.44
CA LYS A 81 -15.95 25.86 -8.89
C LYS A 81 -14.87 26.62 -8.11
N ALA A 82 -14.73 26.38 -6.80
CA ALA A 82 -13.65 26.96 -6.01
C ALA A 82 -12.27 26.47 -6.46
N ILE A 83 -12.15 25.15 -6.73
CA ILE A 83 -10.92 24.53 -7.27
C ILE A 83 -10.58 25.15 -8.64
N ASP A 84 -11.56 25.28 -9.52
CA ASP A 84 -11.39 25.83 -10.86
C ASP A 84 -10.95 27.29 -10.82
N ALA A 85 -11.60 28.10 -9.99
CA ALA A 85 -11.23 29.51 -9.80
C ALA A 85 -9.82 29.65 -9.23
N CYS A 86 -9.43 28.83 -8.27
CA CYS A 86 -8.11 28.80 -7.68
C CYS A 86 -7.04 28.48 -8.75
N SER A 87 -7.25 27.44 -9.55
CA SER A 87 -6.32 27.06 -10.62
C SER A 87 -6.18 28.15 -11.70
N ASN A 88 -7.33 28.75 -12.12
CA ASN A 88 -7.36 29.82 -13.11
C ASN A 88 -6.63 31.10 -12.63
N ALA A 89 -6.58 31.33 -11.31
CA ALA A 89 -5.84 32.43 -10.69
C ALA A 89 -4.34 32.11 -10.47
N GLY A 90 -3.84 31.02 -11.03
CA GLY A 90 -2.43 30.62 -10.92
C GLY A 90 -2.12 29.73 -9.70
N GLY A 91 -3.13 29.25 -8.98
CA GLY A 91 -3.00 28.37 -7.84
C GLY A 91 -3.22 29.04 -6.48
N GLY A 92 -3.21 28.24 -5.43
CA GLY A 92 -3.46 28.67 -4.05
C GLY A 92 -4.11 27.59 -3.20
N LYS A 93 -4.80 28.02 -2.16
CA LYS A 93 -5.52 27.14 -1.24
C LYS A 93 -7.02 27.26 -1.42
N VAL A 94 -7.71 26.12 -1.55
CA VAL A 94 -9.17 26.02 -1.42
C VAL A 94 -9.49 25.65 0.00
N LEU A 95 -10.24 26.52 0.71
CA LEU A 95 -10.47 26.45 2.15
C LEU A 95 -11.91 26.10 2.48
N PHE A 96 -12.07 25.24 3.49
CA PHE A 96 -13.34 24.93 4.12
C PHE A 96 -13.42 25.60 5.49
N GLU A 97 -14.59 26.08 5.86
CA GLU A 97 -14.88 26.38 7.27
C GLU A 97 -15.17 25.07 8.03
N PRO A 98 -14.92 25.00 9.36
CA PRO A 98 -15.27 23.81 10.12
C PRO A 98 -16.71 23.37 9.92
N GLY A 99 -16.95 22.06 9.72
CA GLY A 99 -18.26 21.48 9.49
C GLY A 99 -18.25 20.30 8.53
N TYR A 100 -19.44 19.96 8.01
CA TYR A 100 -19.65 18.78 7.18
C TYR A 100 -20.03 19.18 5.76
N TYR A 101 -19.32 18.65 4.76
CA TYR A 101 -19.59 18.93 3.36
C TYR A 101 -19.76 17.63 2.58
N GLN A 102 -20.95 17.35 2.08
CA GLN A 102 -21.16 16.18 1.23
C GLN A 102 -20.69 16.47 -0.19
N THR A 103 -19.94 15.53 -0.77
CA THR A 103 -19.42 15.65 -2.13
C THR A 103 -19.42 14.33 -2.88
N GLY A 104 -19.56 14.36 -4.20
CA GLY A 104 -19.15 13.32 -5.12
C GLY A 104 -17.67 13.47 -5.48
N ALA A 105 -17.31 13.13 -6.72
CA ALA A 105 -15.93 13.25 -7.20
C ALA A 105 -15.48 14.71 -7.31
N LEU A 106 -14.30 14.99 -6.76
CA LEU A 106 -13.59 16.27 -6.92
C LEU A 106 -12.32 16.06 -7.76
N PHE A 107 -12.00 17.03 -8.61
CA PHE A 107 -10.82 17.03 -9.47
C PHE A 107 -9.93 18.22 -9.12
N VAL A 108 -8.85 17.95 -8.40
CA VAL A 108 -7.86 18.97 -8.01
C VAL A 108 -6.96 19.27 -9.20
N LYS A 109 -6.73 20.56 -9.45
CA LYS A 109 -6.02 21.06 -10.62
C LYS A 109 -4.63 21.61 -10.28
N LYS A 110 -3.87 21.94 -11.31
CA LYS A 110 -2.52 22.50 -11.20
C LYS A 110 -2.45 23.67 -10.22
N GLY A 111 -1.50 23.65 -9.33
CA GLY A 111 -1.23 24.70 -8.35
C GLY A 111 -2.22 24.76 -7.18
N VAL A 112 -3.21 23.86 -7.12
CA VAL A 112 -4.28 23.90 -6.11
C VAL A 112 -3.95 22.98 -4.94
N TYR A 113 -4.02 23.51 -3.74
CA TYR A 113 -3.99 22.75 -2.50
C TYR A 113 -5.38 22.77 -1.85
N LEU A 114 -6.03 21.61 -1.83
CA LEU A 114 -7.32 21.45 -1.14
C LEU A 114 -7.03 21.35 0.37
N HIS A 115 -7.31 22.41 1.11
CA HIS A 115 -7.00 22.50 2.53
C HIS A 115 -8.22 22.16 3.38
N ILE A 116 -8.24 20.92 3.89
CA ILE A 116 -9.28 20.39 4.77
C ILE A 116 -8.82 20.59 6.21
N GLY A 117 -9.15 21.74 6.79
CA GLY A 117 -8.70 22.14 8.13
C GLY A 117 -9.32 21.33 9.25
N ALA A 118 -8.77 21.46 10.45
CA ALA A 118 -9.33 20.82 11.65
C ALA A 118 -10.79 21.18 11.86
N GLY A 119 -11.61 20.18 12.23
CA GLY A 119 -13.06 20.34 12.38
C GLY A 119 -13.85 20.26 11.07
N THR A 120 -13.20 20.11 9.92
CA THR A 120 -13.85 19.89 8.63
C THR A 120 -13.91 18.39 8.31
N THR A 121 -15.06 17.94 7.86
CA THR A 121 -15.26 16.59 7.34
C THR A 121 -15.87 16.64 5.94
N LEU A 122 -15.16 16.12 4.95
CA LEU A 122 -15.73 15.82 3.63
C LEU A 122 -16.42 14.47 3.71
N LEU A 123 -17.72 14.44 3.41
CA LEU A 123 -18.54 13.23 3.36
C LEU A 123 -18.74 12.81 1.91
N ALA A 124 -18.16 11.69 1.51
CA ALA A 124 -18.35 11.17 0.16
C ALA A 124 -19.82 10.74 -0.08
N SER A 125 -20.33 10.99 -1.27
CA SER A 125 -21.63 10.45 -1.68
C SER A 125 -21.60 8.92 -1.72
N THR A 126 -22.66 8.29 -1.25
CA THR A 126 -22.85 6.83 -1.38
C THR A 126 -23.49 6.43 -2.71
N ASP A 127 -23.90 7.40 -3.51
CA ASP A 127 -24.42 7.19 -4.87
C ASP A 127 -23.27 7.13 -5.87
N ILE A 128 -23.07 5.95 -6.49
CA ILE A 128 -21.98 5.73 -7.44
C ILE A 128 -22.08 6.62 -8.69
N ASN A 129 -23.28 7.11 -9.04
CA ASN A 129 -23.49 8.01 -10.17
C ASN A 129 -22.86 9.40 -9.97
N GLN A 130 -22.45 9.74 -8.74
CA GLN A 130 -21.68 10.95 -8.42
C GLN A 130 -20.18 10.84 -8.76
N TYR A 131 -19.75 9.70 -9.33
CA TYR A 131 -18.36 9.39 -9.65
C TYR A 131 -18.24 9.05 -11.14
N PRO A 132 -18.00 10.05 -12.02
CA PRO A 132 -17.85 9.80 -13.45
C PRO A 132 -16.77 8.79 -13.73
N GLU A 133 -17.04 7.92 -14.70
CA GLU A 133 -16.13 6.85 -15.10
C GLU A 133 -15.13 7.33 -16.14
N PHE A 134 -13.89 6.86 -16.02
CA PHE A 134 -12.84 7.10 -17.02
C PHE A 134 -11.83 5.94 -17.01
N ARG A 135 -10.97 5.90 -18.04
CA ARG A 135 -9.93 4.87 -18.13
C ARG A 135 -8.87 5.10 -17.07
N SER A 136 -8.61 4.09 -16.26
CA SER A 136 -7.64 4.11 -15.15
C SER A 136 -7.07 2.70 -14.97
N ARG A 137 -6.06 2.52 -14.13
CA ARG A 137 -5.61 1.19 -13.72
C ARG A 137 -6.29 0.77 -12.43
N ILE A 138 -6.85 -0.43 -12.42
CA ILE A 138 -7.51 -1.06 -11.28
C ILE A 138 -6.90 -2.43 -11.06
N ALA A 139 -6.40 -2.68 -9.85
CA ALA A 139 -5.81 -3.95 -9.45
C ALA A 139 -4.89 -4.56 -10.54
N GLY A 140 -4.08 -3.69 -11.16
CA GLY A 140 -3.05 -4.04 -12.13
C GLY A 140 -3.45 -4.02 -13.61
N ILE A 141 -4.71 -3.83 -13.99
CA ILE A 141 -5.13 -3.71 -15.40
C ILE A 141 -5.74 -2.34 -15.72
N GLU A 142 -5.56 -1.88 -16.96
CA GLU A 142 -6.17 -0.65 -17.44
C GLU A 142 -7.60 -0.91 -17.93
N MET A 143 -8.57 -0.25 -17.28
CA MET A 143 -9.99 -0.39 -17.59
C MET A 143 -10.78 0.87 -17.25
N VAL A 144 -12.04 0.95 -17.64
CA VAL A 144 -12.96 2.02 -17.26
C VAL A 144 -13.49 1.78 -15.86
N TRP A 145 -13.33 2.79 -14.97
CA TRP A 145 -13.68 2.68 -13.57
C TRP A 145 -14.20 4.00 -13.00
N PRO A 146 -15.06 3.98 -11.97
CA PRO A 146 -15.48 5.19 -11.28
C PRO A 146 -14.28 6.00 -10.74
N SER A 147 -14.36 7.31 -10.84
CA SER A 147 -13.41 8.22 -10.22
C SER A 147 -13.31 7.98 -8.71
N ALA A 148 -12.21 8.41 -8.11
CA ALA A 148 -12.07 8.48 -6.66
C ALA A 148 -12.90 9.63 -6.05
N VAL A 149 -13.00 9.67 -4.73
CA VAL A 149 -13.59 10.82 -4.04
C VAL A 149 -12.79 12.08 -4.36
N ILE A 150 -11.46 12.00 -4.32
CA ILE A 150 -10.59 13.09 -4.77
C ILE A 150 -9.64 12.56 -5.84
N ASN A 151 -9.56 13.27 -6.96
CA ASN A 151 -8.74 12.94 -8.12
C ASN A 151 -7.75 14.07 -8.40
N ILE A 152 -6.48 13.73 -8.57
CA ILE A 152 -5.41 14.62 -9.02
C ILE A 152 -4.83 13.94 -10.26
N ILE A 153 -5.14 14.48 -11.45
CA ILE A 153 -4.86 13.78 -12.71
C ILE A 153 -4.11 14.71 -13.65
N ASP A 154 -3.04 14.18 -14.30
CA ASP A 154 -2.23 14.84 -15.33
C ASP A 154 -1.82 16.27 -14.94
N THR A 155 -1.36 16.43 -13.69
CA THR A 155 -1.06 17.74 -13.14
C THR A 155 0.20 17.75 -12.28
N GLN A 156 0.56 18.93 -11.80
CA GLN A 156 1.74 19.12 -10.94
C GLN A 156 1.52 20.22 -9.90
N HIS A 157 2.36 20.21 -8.85
CA HIS A 157 2.34 21.20 -7.78
C HIS A 157 0.95 21.37 -7.17
N ALA A 158 0.33 20.27 -6.80
CA ALA A 158 -0.99 20.21 -6.25
C ALA A 158 -1.02 19.29 -5.01
N GLY A 159 -2.11 19.31 -4.26
CA GLY A 159 -2.18 18.43 -3.11
C GLY A 159 -3.42 18.57 -2.24
N ILE A 160 -3.39 17.83 -1.14
CA ILE A 160 -4.39 17.88 -0.07
C ILE A 160 -3.64 18.11 1.23
N THR A 161 -4.07 19.07 2.03
CA THR A 161 -3.43 19.43 3.31
C THR A 161 -4.46 19.69 4.39
N GLY A 162 -4.00 19.77 5.63
CA GLY A 162 -4.82 20.13 6.79
C GLY A 162 -5.28 18.94 7.62
N ALA A 163 -5.64 19.19 8.87
CA ALA A 163 -5.96 18.17 9.89
C ALA A 163 -7.44 17.78 9.93
N GLY A 164 -8.14 17.88 8.80
CA GLY A 164 -9.55 17.46 8.67
C GLY A 164 -9.71 16.00 8.27
N THR A 165 -10.93 15.61 7.97
CA THR A 165 -11.30 14.22 7.68
C THR A 165 -11.93 14.10 6.29
N ILE A 166 -11.58 13.05 5.57
CA ILE A 166 -12.25 12.59 4.35
C ILE A 166 -12.89 11.24 4.70
N ASP A 167 -14.19 11.24 4.85
CA ASP A 167 -14.98 10.04 5.14
C ASP A 167 -15.64 9.53 3.86
N CYS A 168 -15.11 8.44 3.34
CA CYS A 168 -15.56 7.88 2.07
C CYS A 168 -16.86 7.08 2.17
N ARG A 169 -17.40 6.84 3.39
CA ARG A 169 -18.66 6.12 3.64
C ARG A 169 -18.81 4.81 2.85
N GLY A 170 -17.68 4.07 2.67
CA GLY A 170 -17.53 2.96 1.73
C GLY A 170 -18.34 1.70 2.03
N LYS A 171 -18.99 1.61 3.20
CA LYS A 171 -19.71 0.39 3.63
C LYS A 171 -20.73 -0.11 2.59
N VAL A 172 -21.44 0.78 1.90
CA VAL A 172 -22.42 0.40 0.87
C VAL A 172 -21.78 -0.37 -0.30
N PHE A 173 -20.53 -0.06 -0.62
CA PHE A 173 -19.75 -0.75 -1.63
C PHE A 173 -19.21 -2.09 -1.11
N TRP A 174 -18.86 -2.17 0.20
CA TRP A 174 -18.39 -3.41 0.82
C TRP A 174 -19.49 -4.46 0.85
N ASP A 175 -20.68 -4.07 1.30
CA ASP A 175 -21.83 -4.99 1.41
C ASP A 175 -22.16 -5.58 0.04
N LYS A 176 -22.24 -4.73 -1.00
CA LYS A 176 -22.45 -5.17 -2.38
C LYS A 176 -21.37 -6.15 -2.87
N TYR A 177 -20.10 -5.86 -2.58
CA TYR A 177 -19.00 -6.74 -2.97
C TYR A 177 -19.08 -8.10 -2.29
N TRP A 178 -19.31 -8.14 -0.98
CA TRP A 178 -19.36 -9.41 -0.25
C TRP A 178 -20.53 -10.30 -0.71
N GLU A 179 -21.65 -9.70 -1.07
CA GLU A 179 -22.78 -10.42 -1.66
C GLU A 179 -22.40 -10.99 -3.04
N MET A 180 -21.89 -10.16 -3.93
CA MET A 180 -21.47 -10.53 -5.27
C MET A 180 -20.38 -11.60 -5.26
N ARG A 181 -19.40 -11.48 -4.34
CA ARG A 181 -18.31 -12.44 -4.21
C ARG A 181 -18.79 -13.85 -3.87
N LYS A 182 -19.82 -13.99 -3.03
CA LYS A 182 -20.40 -15.31 -2.71
C LYS A 182 -20.89 -16.02 -3.98
N GLU A 183 -21.59 -15.29 -4.83
CA GLU A 183 -22.09 -15.81 -6.11
C GLU A 183 -20.93 -16.15 -7.06
N TYR A 184 -19.96 -15.22 -7.22
CA TYR A 184 -18.85 -15.36 -8.16
C TYR A 184 -17.92 -16.53 -7.80
N VAL A 185 -17.66 -16.76 -6.52
CA VAL A 185 -16.85 -17.91 -6.07
C VAL A 185 -17.51 -19.23 -6.47
N GLN A 186 -18.84 -19.34 -6.33
CA GLN A 186 -19.59 -20.56 -6.71
C GLN A 186 -19.55 -20.81 -8.23
N LYS A 187 -19.46 -19.74 -9.04
CA LYS A 187 -19.37 -19.80 -10.50
C LYS A 187 -17.94 -19.93 -11.03
N GLY A 188 -16.92 -20.09 -10.17
CA GLY A 188 -15.51 -20.10 -10.61
C GLY A 188 -14.97 -18.75 -11.07
N LEU A 189 -15.66 -17.66 -10.75
CA LEU A 189 -15.35 -16.30 -11.19
C LEU A 189 -14.63 -15.47 -10.11
N ARG A 190 -13.91 -16.11 -9.14
CA ARG A 190 -13.19 -15.38 -8.08
C ARG A 190 -12.18 -14.37 -8.65
N TRP A 191 -11.59 -14.68 -9.77
CA TRP A 191 -10.54 -13.87 -10.41
C TRP A 191 -11.04 -12.53 -10.97
N ILE A 192 -12.35 -12.37 -11.19
CA ILE A 192 -12.92 -11.19 -11.87
C ILE A 192 -13.85 -10.34 -10.98
N VAL A 193 -14.33 -10.83 -9.86
CA VAL A 193 -15.31 -10.12 -9.02
C VAL A 193 -14.82 -8.74 -8.57
N ASP A 194 -13.51 -8.57 -8.34
CA ASP A 194 -12.93 -7.28 -7.94
C ASP A 194 -13.03 -6.21 -9.03
N TYR A 195 -13.17 -6.62 -10.29
CA TYR A 195 -13.27 -5.77 -11.47
C TYR A 195 -14.72 -5.54 -11.92
N ASP A 196 -15.62 -6.49 -11.66
CA ASP A 196 -17.05 -6.35 -11.99
C ASP A 196 -17.80 -5.56 -10.91
N CYS A 197 -17.39 -5.68 -9.64
CA CYS A 197 -17.98 -4.93 -8.55
C CYS A 197 -17.36 -3.53 -8.46
N LYS A 198 -17.90 -2.56 -9.20
CA LYS A 198 -17.44 -1.18 -9.17
C LYS A 198 -17.57 -0.56 -7.78
N ARG A 199 -16.47 0.01 -7.29
CA ARG A 199 -16.35 0.62 -5.96
C ARG A 199 -15.52 1.89 -6.05
N VAL A 200 -15.77 2.86 -5.16
CA VAL A 200 -15.10 4.16 -5.18
C VAL A 200 -13.81 4.13 -4.36
N ARG A 201 -12.68 4.53 -4.96
CA ARG A 201 -11.40 4.75 -4.27
C ARG A 201 -11.47 6.03 -3.42
N GLY A 202 -10.61 6.12 -2.39
CA GLY A 202 -10.49 7.35 -1.60
C GLY A 202 -9.84 8.47 -2.42
N ILE A 203 -8.58 8.34 -2.74
CA ILE A 203 -7.79 9.35 -3.48
C ILE A 203 -7.05 8.67 -4.64
N LEU A 204 -7.11 9.29 -5.81
CA LEU A 204 -6.32 8.92 -6.97
C LEU A 204 -5.39 10.08 -7.36
N VAL A 205 -4.09 9.80 -7.41
CA VAL A 205 -3.08 10.65 -8.03
C VAL A 205 -2.57 9.90 -9.26
N SER A 206 -2.78 10.44 -10.46
CA SER A 206 -2.43 9.74 -11.70
C SER A 206 -1.77 10.66 -12.72
N GLY A 207 -0.62 10.25 -13.27
CA GLY A 207 0.11 11.02 -14.28
C GLY A 207 0.70 12.34 -13.76
N CYS A 208 1.02 12.41 -12.48
CA CYS A 208 1.35 13.66 -11.79
C CYS A 208 2.83 13.76 -11.38
N SER A 209 3.26 14.99 -11.07
CA SER A 209 4.54 15.25 -10.43
C SER A 209 4.42 16.29 -9.31
N ASP A 210 5.30 16.17 -8.30
CA ASP A 210 5.37 17.12 -7.19
C ASP A 210 4.03 17.31 -6.47
N ILE A 211 3.48 16.19 -5.99
CA ILE A 211 2.20 16.13 -5.25
C ILE A 211 2.47 15.97 -3.77
N THR A 212 1.73 16.72 -2.95
CA THR A 212 1.79 16.63 -1.49
C THR A 212 0.45 16.27 -0.89
N LEU A 213 0.39 15.15 -0.16
CA LEU A 213 -0.75 14.70 0.66
C LEU A 213 -0.31 14.74 2.11
N LYS A 214 -0.97 15.57 2.97
CA LYS A 214 -0.41 15.87 4.28
C LYS A 214 -1.44 16.15 5.37
N ASP A 215 -1.21 15.55 6.55
CA ASP A 215 -1.83 15.84 7.85
C ASP A 215 -3.32 15.44 8.00
N PHE A 216 -4.01 14.96 6.99
CA PHE A 216 -5.44 14.62 7.06
C PHE A 216 -5.72 13.16 7.47
N THR A 217 -6.96 12.90 7.87
CA THR A 217 -7.50 11.56 8.08
C THR A 217 -8.35 11.13 6.88
N LEU A 218 -8.06 9.95 6.31
CA LEU A 218 -8.87 9.26 5.32
C LEU A 218 -9.52 8.03 5.96
N MET A 219 -10.82 7.84 5.78
CA MET A 219 -11.48 6.72 6.42
C MET A 219 -12.59 6.10 5.56
N ARG A 220 -12.84 4.80 5.81
CA ARG A 220 -13.94 4.01 5.23
C ARG A 220 -14.00 4.07 3.70
N THR A 221 -12.87 3.88 3.01
CA THR A 221 -12.82 3.89 1.54
C THR A 221 -13.61 2.70 0.97
N GLY A 222 -14.24 2.88 -0.18
CA GLY A 222 -15.00 1.81 -0.82
C GLY A 222 -14.14 0.75 -1.50
N PHE A 223 -12.93 1.14 -1.87
CA PHE A 223 -11.87 0.36 -2.48
C PHE A 223 -10.52 0.93 -1.98
N TRP A 224 -9.41 0.77 -2.67
CA TRP A 224 -8.10 1.29 -2.31
C TRP A 224 -8.16 2.70 -1.72
N GLY A 225 -7.42 2.93 -0.62
CA GLY A 225 -7.40 4.19 0.10
C GLY A 225 -6.80 5.32 -0.73
N ILE A 226 -5.50 5.26 -0.96
CA ILE A 226 -4.75 6.25 -1.75
C ILE A 226 -3.96 5.49 -2.83
N GLN A 227 -4.23 5.77 -4.09
CA GLN A 227 -3.45 5.23 -5.20
C GLN A 227 -2.60 6.32 -5.85
N ILE A 228 -1.28 6.12 -5.85
CA ILE A 228 -0.33 6.93 -6.61
C ILE A 228 0.04 6.16 -7.87
N LEU A 229 -0.54 6.56 -9.00
CA LEU A 229 -0.47 5.86 -10.27
C LEU A 229 0.31 6.68 -11.29
N TYR A 230 1.27 6.07 -11.99
CA TYR A 230 2.03 6.71 -13.07
C TYR A 230 2.64 8.08 -12.73
N SER A 231 2.97 8.31 -11.48
CA SER A 231 3.35 9.60 -10.94
C SER A 231 4.79 9.60 -10.43
N ASN A 232 5.33 10.78 -10.18
CA ASN A 232 6.67 10.89 -9.62
C ASN A 232 6.78 12.05 -8.62
N HIS A 233 7.77 11.96 -7.71
CA HIS A 233 8.04 12.98 -6.71
C HIS A 233 6.80 13.33 -5.86
N CYS A 234 6.19 12.31 -5.27
CA CYS A 234 5.04 12.48 -4.40
C CYS A 234 5.43 12.32 -2.93
N THR A 235 4.90 13.18 -2.08
CA THR A 235 5.05 13.12 -0.61
C THR A 235 3.72 12.82 0.06
N LEU A 236 3.68 11.75 0.86
CA LEU A 236 2.59 11.41 1.76
C LEU A 236 3.12 11.55 3.19
N HIS A 237 2.64 12.54 3.93
CA HIS A 237 3.21 12.87 5.23
C HIS A 237 2.16 12.98 6.31
N LYS A 238 2.37 12.27 7.44
CA LYS A 238 1.49 12.29 8.61
C LYS A 238 0.01 12.07 8.29
N LEU A 239 -0.27 11.13 7.40
CA LEU A 239 -1.63 10.72 7.11
C LEU A 239 -2.12 9.70 8.14
N THR A 240 -3.39 9.80 8.52
CA THR A 240 -4.10 8.73 9.21
C THR A 240 -5.05 8.07 8.24
N VAL A 241 -4.88 6.76 7.99
CA VAL A 241 -5.80 5.97 7.18
C VAL A 241 -6.52 4.99 8.09
N ASN A 242 -7.85 5.07 8.16
CA ASN A 242 -8.65 4.23 9.04
C ASN A 242 -9.82 3.59 8.29
N ASN A 243 -9.56 2.45 7.70
CA ASN A 243 -10.53 1.68 6.91
C ASN A 243 -11.21 0.54 7.69
N ASN A 244 -10.87 0.34 8.98
CA ASN A 244 -11.46 -0.72 9.82
C ASN A 244 -12.71 -0.27 10.60
N ILE A 245 -13.31 0.88 10.28
CA ILE A 245 -14.48 1.40 11.00
C ILE A 245 -15.78 0.87 10.36
N GLY A 246 -16.58 0.16 11.15
CA GLY A 246 -17.94 -0.25 10.77
C GLY A 246 -18.05 -1.48 9.89
N GLY A 247 -16.97 -2.28 9.77
CA GLY A 247 -16.99 -3.56 9.09
C GLY A 247 -15.66 -3.95 8.46
N HIS A 248 -15.70 -4.96 7.60
CA HIS A 248 -14.55 -5.49 6.86
C HIS A 248 -14.65 -5.07 5.40
N GLY A 249 -13.89 -4.04 5.02
CA GLY A 249 -13.83 -3.52 3.65
C GLY A 249 -12.97 -4.41 2.75
N PRO A 250 -13.52 -4.93 1.63
CA PRO A 250 -12.73 -5.72 0.68
C PRO A 250 -11.79 -4.82 -0.12
N SER A 251 -10.51 -5.23 -0.22
CA SER A 251 -9.47 -4.47 -0.95
C SER A 251 -9.45 -2.99 -0.55
N THR A 252 -9.51 -2.73 0.76
CA THR A 252 -9.38 -1.37 1.32
C THR A 252 -7.95 -1.16 1.79
N ASP A 253 -7.02 -1.32 0.86
CA ASP A 253 -5.59 -1.06 1.05
C ASP A 253 -5.38 0.38 1.57
N GLY A 254 -4.31 0.62 2.31
CA GLY A 254 -4.02 1.94 2.85
C GLY A 254 -3.46 2.88 1.78
N ILE A 255 -2.25 2.59 1.31
CA ILE A 255 -1.52 3.39 0.32
C ILE A 255 -0.94 2.45 -0.72
N ASP A 256 -1.32 2.64 -1.99
CA ASP A 256 -0.83 1.89 -3.14
C ASP A 256 0.05 2.77 -4.01
N ILE A 257 1.31 2.39 -4.18
CA ILE A 257 2.23 3.00 -5.12
C ILE A 257 2.30 2.11 -6.35
N ASP A 258 1.73 2.57 -7.46
CA ASP A 258 1.53 1.78 -8.68
C ASP A 258 2.24 2.43 -9.87
N SER A 259 3.26 1.77 -10.40
CA SER A 259 4.07 2.26 -11.53
C SER A 259 4.53 3.71 -11.38
N SER A 260 4.97 4.06 -10.18
CA SER A 260 5.34 5.42 -9.77
C SER A 260 6.73 5.47 -9.16
N THR A 261 7.38 6.64 -9.22
CA THR A 261 8.79 6.77 -8.85
C THR A 261 9.04 7.95 -7.90
N TYR A 262 10.12 7.86 -7.12
CA TYR A 262 10.54 8.91 -6.18
C TYR A 262 9.46 9.32 -5.17
N VAL A 263 8.85 8.33 -4.54
CA VAL A 263 7.76 8.53 -3.56
C VAL A 263 8.28 8.47 -2.13
N LEU A 264 7.88 9.45 -1.32
CA LEU A 264 8.12 9.47 0.12
C LEU A 264 6.83 9.24 0.89
N ILE A 265 6.83 8.24 1.77
CA ILE A 265 5.76 7.99 2.76
C ILE A 265 6.39 8.15 4.15
N ASP A 266 5.99 9.17 4.89
CA ASP A 266 6.63 9.53 6.15
C ASP A 266 5.61 9.83 7.26
N GLY A 267 5.73 9.14 8.39
CA GLY A 267 4.94 9.40 9.59
C GLY A 267 3.45 9.02 9.48
N CYS A 268 3.08 8.11 8.57
CA CYS A 268 1.70 7.69 8.39
C CYS A 268 1.28 6.62 9.40
N ASP A 269 0.02 6.66 9.84
CA ASP A 269 -0.62 5.69 10.74
C ASP A 269 -1.79 5.04 10.00
N ILE A 270 -1.70 3.72 9.75
CA ILE A 270 -2.60 3.00 8.84
C ILE A 270 -3.26 1.83 9.57
N ASP A 271 -4.59 1.80 9.53
CA ASP A 271 -5.45 0.72 10.00
C ASP A 271 -6.44 0.34 8.88
N CYS A 272 -6.14 -0.73 8.14
CA CYS A 272 -6.92 -1.12 6.96
C CYS A 272 -7.26 -2.63 6.96
N ASN A 273 -8.01 -3.09 5.95
CA ASN A 273 -8.44 -4.49 5.84
C ASN A 273 -7.66 -5.28 4.77
N ASP A 274 -6.76 -4.65 4.03
CA ASP A 274 -5.86 -5.29 3.08
C ASP A 274 -4.42 -4.77 3.30
N ASP A 275 -3.57 -4.65 2.28
CA ASP A 275 -2.18 -4.22 2.43
C ASP A 275 -2.10 -2.76 2.93
N ASN A 276 -1.23 -2.49 3.92
CA ASN A 276 -1.12 -1.14 4.49
C ASN A 276 -0.37 -0.18 3.56
N ILE A 277 0.85 -0.56 3.17
CA ILE A 277 1.63 0.16 2.15
C ILE A 277 2.00 -0.87 1.09
N CYS A 278 1.44 -0.71 -0.09
CA CYS A 278 1.57 -1.67 -1.16
C CYS A 278 2.25 -1.08 -2.39
N LEU A 279 3.24 -1.79 -2.92
CA LEU A 279 3.92 -1.43 -4.16
C LEU A 279 3.45 -2.35 -5.27
N LYS A 280 3.00 -1.78 -6.36
CA LYS A 280 2.37 -2.46 -7.49
C LYS A 280 2.93 -1.94 -8.82
N ALA A 281 2.93 -2.77 -9.86
CA ALA A 281 3.46 -2.40 -11.18
C ALA A 281 2.69 -3.09 -12.33
N GLY A 282 1.37 -3.27 -12.17
CA GLY A 282 0.54 -3.94 -13.17
C GLY A 282 0.57 -5.47 -13.11
N ARG A 283 -0.42 -6.10 -13.71
CA ARG A 283 -0.57 -7.56 -13.70
C ARG A 283 -0.70 -8.17 -15.09
N ASP A 284 -0.15 -9.36 -15.23
CA ASP A 284 -0.32 -10.26 -16.36
C ASP A 284 0.07 -9.60 -17.70
N ALA A 285 -0.55 -9.97 -18.78
CA ALA A 285 -0.27 -9.43 -20.12
C ALA A 285 -0.42 -7.91 -20.20
N ASP A 286 -1.44 -7.33 -19.54
CA ASP A 286 -1.65 -5.88 -19.54
C ASP A 286 -0.54 -5.14 -18.78
N GLY A 287 -0.14 -5.65 -17.63
CA GLY A 287 0.99 -5.09 -16.88
C GLY A 287 2.30 -5.15 -17.63
N LEU A 288 2.59 -6.27 -18.30
CA LEU A 288 3.76 -6.45 -19.18
C LEU A 288 3.70 -5.53 -20.41
N ARG A 289 2.52 -5.28 -20.96
CA ARG A 289 2.32 -4.33 -22.07
C ARG A 289 2.69 -2.91 -21.65
N VAL A 290 2.23 -2.48 -20.46
CA VAL A 290 2.52 -1.14 -19.93
C VAL A 290 3.99 -1.01 -19.53
N ASN A 291 4.56 -2.05 -18.92
CA ASN A 291 5.97 -2.20 -18.58
C ASN A 291 6.57 -0.96 -17.89
N ARG A 292 5.92 -0.49 -16.82
CA ARG A 292 6.35 0.69 -16.07
C ARG A 292 6.59 0.31 -14.61
N PRO A 293 7.81 0.51 -14.07
CA PRO A 293 8.17 0.08 -12.74
C PRO A 293 7.60 1.00 -11.64
N THR A 294 7.55 0.43 -10.42
CA THR A 294 7.54 1.18 -9.17
C THR A 294 8.92 1.13 -8.57
N GLU A 295 9.56 2.29 -8.42
CA GLU A 295 10.93 2.35 -7.92
C GLU A 295 11.25 3.66 -7.18
N TYR A 296 12.33 3.62 -6.38
CA TYR A 296 12.76 4.75 -5.55
C TYR A 296 11.68 5.20 -4.57
N VAL A 297 11.25 4.26 -3.73
CA VAL A 297 10.22 4.51 -2.70
C VAL A 297 10.85 4.44 -1.31
N VAL A 298 10.65 5.48 -0.52
CA VAL A 298 11.03 5.50 0.89
C VAL A 298 9.81 5.50 1.78
N VAL A 299 9.76 4.56 2.71
CA VAL A 299 8.73 4.44 3.76
C VAL A 299 9.41 4.58 5.10
N ARG A 300 9.05 5.58 5.89
CA ARG A 300 9.71 5.79 7.19
C ARG A 300 8.75 6.29 8.26
N ASN A 301 9.08 5.99 9.51
CA ASN A 301 8.35 6.46 10.69
C ASN A 301 6.85 6.11 10.65
N CYS A 302 6.47 5.04 9.95
CA CYS A 302 5.08 4.64 9.75
C CYS A 302 4.64 3.54 10.70
N ILE A 303 3.35 3.50 10.98
CA ILE A 303 2.68 2.50 11.81
C ILE A 303 1.60 1.80 10.98
N ALA A 304 1.63 0.47 10.95
CA ALA A 304 0.54 -0.36 10.42
C ALA A 304 -0.14 -1.10 11.58
N ARG A 305 -1.46 -1.00 11.70
CA ARG A 305 -2.17 -1.52 12.87
C ARG A 305 -2.84 -2.85 12.62
N LYS A 306 -3.43 -3.06 11.50
CA LYS A 306 -4.07 -4.31 11.06
C LYS A 306 -3.83 -4.47 9.57
N GLY A 307 -4.61 -5.33 8.93
CA GLY A 307 -4.51 -5.56 7.51
C GLY A 307 -3.49 -6.62 7.15
N ALA A 308 -3.02 -6.56 5.91
CA ALA A 308 -2.08 -7.54 5.39
C ALA A 308 -0.61 -7.12 5.68
N GLY A 309 0.22 -6.84 4.69
CA GLY A 309 1.60 -6.46 4.97
C GLY A 309 1.74 -5.03 5.47
N LEU A 310 2.70 -4.76 6.38
CA LEU A 310 3.13 -3.39 6.66
C LEU A 310 3.71 -2.77 5.38
N ILE A 311 4.69 -3.45 4.75
CA ILE A 311 5.10 -3.19 3.36
C ILE A 311 4.85 -4.45 2.55
N THR A 312 4.09 -4.33 1.47
CA THR A 312 3.83 -5.39 0.52
C THR A 312 4.36 -5.03 -0.87
N CYS A 313 5.12 -5.92 -1.50
CA CYS A 313 5.47 -5.84 -2.91
C CYS A 313 4.60 -6.84 -3.68
N GLY A 314 3.73 -6.34 -4.54
CA GLY A 314 2.81 -7.16 -5.35
C GLY A 314 1.38 -7.26 -4.76
N SER A 315 0.56 -8.19 -5.31
CA SER A 315 0.90 -9.23 -6.30
C SER A 315 1.07 -8.73 -7.74
N GLU A 316 0.79 -7.50 -8.03
CA GLU A 316 0.90 -6.89 -9.35
C GLU A 316 2.38 -6.46 -9.56
N THR A 317 3.20 -7.35 -10.19
CA THR A 317 4.66 -7.18 -10.31
C THR A 317 5.16 -6.99 -11.74
N SER A 318 4.28 -6.99 -12.74
CA SER A 318 4.65 -7.14 -14.16
C SER A 318 5.63 -6.07 -14.69
N GLY A 319 5.59 -4.86 -14.15
CA GLY A 319 6.46 -3.74 -14.57
C GLY A 319 7.69 -3.52 -13.67
N ASP A 320 8.04 -4.46 -12.80
CA ASP A 320 9.09 -4.42 -11.78
C ASP A 320 8.78 -3.54 -10.55
N ILE A 321 9.31 -3.97 -9.40
CA ILE A 321 9.30 -3.21 -8.15
C ILE A 321 10.73 -3.23 -7.60
N ARG A 322 11.37 -2.06 -7.48
CA ARG A 322 12.77 -2.02 -7.07
C ARG A 322 13.18 -0.73 -6.35
N TYR A 323 14.29 -0.79 -5.63
CA TYR A 323 14.81 0.34 -4.86
C TYR A 323 13.80 0.87 -3.84
N VAL A 324 13.41 0.02 -2.92
CA VAL A 324 12.48 0.32 -1.83
C VAL A 324 13.23 0.34 -0.50
N LEU A 325 13.11 1.41 0.25
CA LEU A 325 13.73 1.54 1.58
C LEU A 325 12.66 1.79 2.64
N GLY A 326 12.46 0.83 3.55
CA GLY A 326 11.62 0.98 4.73
C GLY A 326 12.46 1.08 6.00
N TYR A 327 12.20 2.09 6.88
CA TYR A 327 12.89 2.16 8.14
C TYR A 327 12.13 2.90 9.25
N ASN A 328 12.44 2.58 10.51
CA ASN A 328 11.74 3.08 11.69
C ASN A 328 10.24 2.80 11.61
N LEU A 329 9.88 1.53 11.45
CA LEU A 329 8.52 1.10 11.19
C LEU A 329 7.95 0.30 12.35
N GLN A 330 6.63 0.32 12.48
CA GLN A 330 5.91 -0.45 13.49
C GLN A 330 4.75 -1.23 12.85
N ALA A 331 4.56 -2.49 13.25
CA ALA A 331 3.50 -3.36 12.76
C ALA A 331 2.76 -4.01 13.94
N TYR A 332 1.45 -3.82 14.02
CA TYR A 332 0.61 -4.36 15.08
C TYR A 332 -0.54 -5.18 14.50
N GLY A 333 -0.48 -6.50 14.67
CA GLY A 333 -1.55 -7.40 14.21
C GLY A 333 -1.70 -7.52 12.69
N THR A 334 -0.69 -7.11 11.91
CA THR A 334 -0.68 -7.26 10.45
C THR A 334 -0.42 -8.71 10.04
N SER A 335 -0.74 -9.08 8.80
CA SER A 335 -0.38 -10.41 8.32
C SER A 335 1.14 -10.57 8.14
N SER A 336 1.89 -9.51 7.88
CA SER A 336 3.35 -9.57 7.77
C SER A 336 4.01 -8.22 8.03
N THR A 337 5.28 -8.21 8.45
CA THR A 337 6.08 -6.99 8.42
C THR A 337 6.53 -6.69 6.99
N LEU A 338 7.17 -7.63 6.34
CA LEU A 338 7.52 -7.55 4.92
C LEU A 338 6.84 -8.69 4.17
N ARG A 339 6.16 -8.36 3.09
CA ARG A 339 5.48 -9.32 2.24
C ARG A 339 5.85 -9.13 0.78
N LEU A 340 6.29 -10.21 0.14
CA LEU A 340 6.50 -10.27 -1.30
C LEU A 340 5.54 -11.33 -1.87
N LYS A 341 4.72 -10.98 -2.82
CA LYS A 341 3.75 -11.91 -3.43
C LYS A 341 3.63 -11.66 -4.92
N SER A 342 3.52 -12.73 -5.69
CA SER A 342 3.28 -12.67 -7.14
C SER A 342 2.57 -13.94 -7.61
N ALA A 343 2.46 -14.14 -8.91
CA ALA A 343 1.96 -15.36 -9.53
C ALA A 343 2.75 -15.67 -10.81
N LEU A 344 2.70 -16.93 -11.27
CA LEU A 344 3.54 -17.40 -12.38
C LEU A 344 3.14 -16.85 -13.76
N ASN A 345 2.13 -15.99 -13.81
CA ASN A 345 1.69 -15.26 -14.99
C ASN A 345 1.87 -13.73 -14.88
N ARG A 346 2.46 -13.25 -13.76
CA ARG A 346 2.67 -11.81 -13.52
C ARG A 346 3.90 -11.27 -14.22
N GLY A 347 4.99 -12.04 -14.19
CA GLY A 347 6.30 -11.56 -14.60
C GLY A 347 6.87 -10.49 -13.70
N GLY A 348 7.88 -9.81 -14.18
CA GLY A 348 8.58 -8.73 -13.50
C GLY A 348 9.52 -9.18 -12.40
N THR A 349 10.33 -8.24 -11.93
CA THR A 349 11.33 -8.45 -10.89
C THR A 349 11.01 -7.58 -9.67
N VAL A 350 11.03 -8.19 -8.49
CA VAL A 350 10.99 -7.48 -7.20
C VAL A 350 12.40 -7.57 -6.62
N GLU A 351 13.11 -6.43 -6.56
CA GLU A 351 14.53 -6.45 -6.14
C GLU A 351 14.97 -5.16 -5.46
N TYR A 352 16.11 -5.24 -4.76
CA TYR A 352 16.67 -4.12 -4.00
C TYR A 352 15.65 -3.56 -2.98
N ILE A 353 15.06 -4.49 -2.23
CA ILE A 353 14.13 -4.21 -1.15
C ILE A 353 14.90 -4.18 0.17
N TYR A 354 14.91 -3.06 0.82
CA TYR A 354 15.64 -2.80 2.05
C TYR A 354 14.66 -2.41 3.17
N MET A 355 14.65 -3.15 4.27
CA MET A 355 13.81 -2.84 5.43
C MET A 355 14.59 -3.01 6.73
N THR A 356 14.56 -2.00 7.59
CA THR A 356 15.33 -2.03 8.84
C THR A 356 14.68 -1.22 9.95
N ASN A 357 15.11 -1.47 11.20
CA ASN A 357 14.60 -0.83 12.40
C ASN A 357 13.08 -0.98 12.51
N VAL A 358 12.63 -2.23 12.66
CA VAL A 358 11.21 -2.59 12.72
C VAL A 358 10.86 -3.14 14.08
N VAL A 359 9.76 -2.66 14.64
CA VAL A 359 9.11 -3.26 15.81
C VAL A 359 7.80 -3.87 15.36
N ALA A 360 7.58 -5.14 15.70
CA ALA A 360 6.36 -5.85 15.34
C ALA A 360 5.75 -6.57 16.55
N ASP A 361 4.43 -6.56 16.63
CA ASP A 361 3.71 -7.30 17.65
C ASP A 361 2.44 -7.94 17.08
N GLY A 362 2.26 -9.24 17.37
CA GLY A 362 1.07 -9.99 16.95
C GLY A 362 0.93 -10.22 15.44
N VAL A 363 2.03 -10.11 14.67
CA VAL A 363 2.00 -10.33 13.21
C VAL A 363 1.86 -11.82 12.87
N GLN A 364 1.25 -12.14 11.70
CA GLN A 364 1.16 -13.55 11.29
C GLN A 364 2.54 -14.07 10.85
N ASN A 365 3.31 -13.28 10.07
CA ASN A 365 4.68 -13.61 9.67
C ASN A 365 5.59 -12.38 9.83
N VAL A 366 6.84 -12.57 10.25
CA VAL A 366 7.82 -11.49 10.17
C VAL A 366 8.24 -11.27 8.72
N LEU A 367 8.50 -12.34 7.98
CA LEU A 367 8.72 -12.28 6.53
C LEU A 367 7.81 -13.30 5.83
N ALA A 368 7.10 -12.86 4.79
CA ALA A 368 6.39 -13.72 3.85
C ALA A 368 6.84 -13.45 2.41
N ALA A 369 7.20 -14.50 1.66
CA ALA A 369 7.57 -14.41 0.26
C ALA A 369 7.04 -15.62 -0.51
N ASP A 370 6.20 -15.38 -1.53
CA ASP A 370 5.51 -16.42 -2.31
C ASP A 370 5.42 -16.01 -3.78
N LEU A 371 5.98 -16.82 -4.67
CA LEU A 371 5.94 -16.61 -6.12
C LEU A 371 4.63 -17.05 -6.77
N ASN A 372 3.80 -17.80 -6.06
CA ASN A 372 2.52 -18.31 -6.60
C ASN A 372 1.36 -18.10 -5.63
N TRP A 373 1.20 -16.85 -5.23
CA TRP A 373 0.19 -16.45 -4.25
C TRP A 373 -1.23 -16.54 -4.80
N ASN A 374 -2.14 -17.11 -4.01
CA ASN A 374 -3.59 -17.14 -4.20
C ASN A 374 -4.02 -17.51 -5.65
N PRO A 375 -3.84 -18.76 -6.07
CA PRO A 375 -4.14 -19.17 -7.45
C PRO A 375 -5.56 -18.85 -7.92
N SER A 376 -6.59 -18.96 -7.06
CA SER A 376 -7.97 -18.67 -7.42
C SER A 376 -8.25 -17.20 -7.79
N TYR A 377 -7.41 -16.29 -7.29
CA TYR A 377 -7.43 -14.87 -7.67
C TYR A 377 -6.48 -14.57 -8.83
N SER A 378 -5.34 -15.23 -8.84
CA SER A 378 -4.24 -14.89 -9.74
C SER A 378 -4.41 -15.40 -11.15
N TYR A 379 -5.04 -16.56 -11.32
CA TYR A 379 -5.23 -17.16 -12.64
C TYR A 379 -6.66 -16.96 -13.13
N SER A 380 -6.76 -16.42 -14.34
CA SER A 380 -8.05 -16.18 -15.01
C SER A 380 -8.38 -17.35 -15.90
N GLU A 381 -9.52 -17.97 -15.65
CA GLU A 381 -10.04 -19.08 -16.44
C GLU A 381 -11.53 -18.88 -16.67
N LEU A 382 -11.95 -18.97 -17.92
CA LEU A 382 -13.34 -18.81 -18.29
C LEU A 382 -14.09 -20.12 -18.05
N PRO A 383 -15.12 -20.13 -17.16
CA PRO A 383 -15.93 -21.34 -16.96
C PRO A 383 -16.63 -21.77 -18.25
N ALA A 384 -16.84 -23.07 -18.42
CA ALA A 384 -17.42 -23.65 -19.65
C ALA A 384 -18.77 -23.03 -20.04
N GLU A 385 -19.56 -22.58 -19.08
CA GLU A 385 -20.85 -21.92 -19.35
C GLU A 385 -20.74 -20.59 -20.10
N TYR A 386 -19.54 -19.99 -20.16
CA TYR A 386 -19.24 -18.74 -20.89
C TYR A 386 -18.54 -18.99 -22.22
N GLU A 387 -18.20 -20.23 -22.57
CA GLU A 387 -17.58 -20.54 -23.86
C GLU A 387 -18.47 -20.06 -25.03
N GLY A 388 -17.85 -19.32 -25.98
CA GLY A 388 -18.54 -18.77 -27.15
C GLY A 388 -19.50 -17.62 -26.85
N LYS A 389 -19.61 -17.15 -25.61
CA LYS A 389 -20.39 -15.96 -25.23
C LYS A 389 -19.52 -14.70 -25.25
N GLU A 390 -20.14 -13.58 -25.59
CA GLU A 390 -19.52 -12.27 -25.42
C GLU A 390 -19.37 -11.96 -23.93
N VAL A 391 -18.16 -11.54 -23.53
CA VAL A 391 -17.84 -11.15 -22.17
C VAL A 391 -17.36 -9.70 -22.13
N PRO A 392 -17.42 -9.00 -20.98
CA PRO A 392 -16.94 -7.63 -20.88
C PRO A 392 -15.47 -7.47 -21.32
N GLU A 393 -15.11 -6.29 -21.86
CA GLU A 393 -13.75 -5.99 -22.35
C GLU A 393 -12.67 -6.32 -21.32
N HIS A 394 -12.86 -5.95 -20.07
CA HIS A 394 -11.89 -6.21 -19.00
C HIS A 394 -11.74 -7.70 -18.66
N TRP A 395 -12.74 -8.54 -18.92
CA TRP A 395 -12.57 -10.00 -18.84
C TRP A 395 -11.58 -10.48 -19.90
N ASN A 396 -11.72 -10.00 -21.14
CA ASN A 396 -10.78 -10.35 -22.22
C ASN A 396 -9.35 -9.91 -21.90
N VAL A 397 -9.17 -8.74 -21.28
CA VAL A 397 -7.85 -8.29 -20.79
C VAL A 397 -7.29 -9.27 -19.77
N MET A 398 -8.10 -9.74 -18.81
CA MET A 398 -7.69 -10.67 -17.78
C MET A 398 -7.43 -12.10 -18.28
N LEU A 399 -8.11 -12.51 -19.35
CA LEU A 399 -7.96 -13.82 -19.97
C LEU A 399 -6.78 -13.88 -20.95
N GLN A 400 -6.19 -12.74 -21.30
CA GLN A 400 -5.04 -12.69 -22.20
C GLN A 400 -3.85 -13.44 -21.58
N LYS A 401 -3.37 -14.45 -22.27
CA LYS A 401 -2.20 -15.23 -21.85
C LYS A 401 -0.90 -14.44 -22.03
N VAL A 402 0.04 -14.66 -21.13
CA VAL A 402 1.40 -14.16 -21.27
C VAL A 402 2.19 -15.12 -22.16
N GLU A 403 2.73 -14.60 -23.24
CA GLU A 403 3.53 -15.38 -24.20
C GLU A 403 4.85 -14.66 -24.55
N PRO A 404 5.96 -15.40 -24.61
CA PRO A 404 6.11 -16.78 -24.13
C PRO A 404 5.88 -16.88 -22.62
N VAL A 405 5.52 -18.06 -22.10
CA VAL A 405 5.11 -18.27 -20.70
C VAL A 405 6.18 -17.83 -19.69
N GLU A 406 7.44 -17.92 -20.06
CA GLU A 406 8.57 -17.52 -19.19
C GLU A 406 8.59 -16.02 -18.87
N LYS A 407 7.97 -15.17 -19.70
CA LYS A 407 7.76 -13.74 -19.39
C LYS A 407 6.81 -13.53 -18.20
N GLY A 408 6.00 -14.53 -17.91
CA GLY A 408 5.09 -14.52 -16.77
C GLY A 408 5.77 -14.91 -15.45
N TYR A 409 6.98 -15.43 -15.47
CA TYR A 409 7.66 -15.85 -14.25
C TYR A 409 8.20 -14.66 -13.45
N PRO A 410 7.74 -14.46 -12.22
CA PRO A 410 8.23 -13.38 -11.37
C PRO A 410 9.57 -13.74 -10.74
N HIS A 411 10.41 -12.75 -10.46
CA HIS A 411 11.69 -12.92 -9.83
C HIS A 411 11.79 -12.08 -8.56
N PHE A 412 12.16 -12.69 -7.43
CA PHE A 412 12.44 -11.97 -6.19
C PHE A 412 13.93 -12.08 -5.85
N ASN A 413 14.62 -10.93 -5.87
CA ASN A 413 16.06 -10.86 -5.72
C ASN A 413 16.45 -9.73 -4.75
N HIS A 414 17.63 -9.83 -4.13
CA HIS A 414 18.27 -8.75 -3.38
C HIS A 414 17.33 -8.12 -2.31
N VAL A 415 16.84 -8.95 -1.39
CA VAL A 415 15.96 -8.53 -0.29
C VAL A 415 16.72 -8.53 1.03
N TYR A 416 16.68 -7.40 1.74
CA TYR A 416 17.43 -7.20 2.98
C TYR A 416 16.47 -6.77 4.09
N LEU A 417 16.38 -7.58 5.15
CA LEU A 417 15.59 -7.32 6.34
C LEU A 417 16.53 -7.31 7.55
N ALA A 418 16.64 -6.18 8.24
CA ALA A 418 17.61 -6.03 9.32
C ALA A 418 17.01 -5.33 10.56
N ASN A 419 17.60 -5.59 11.74
CA ASN A 419 17.24 -4.92 12.99
C ASN A 419 15.74 -4.99 13.27
N VAL A 420 15.19 -6.18 13.35
CA VAL A 420 13.76 -6.42 13.65
C VAL A 420 13.63 -6.98 15.04
N LYS A 421 12.75 -6.37 15.83
CA LYS A 421 12.25 -6.95 17.07
C LYS A 421 10.78 -7.30 16.90
N ALA A 422 10.44 -8.58 17.04
CA ALA A 422 9.07 -9.05 16.91
C ALA A 422 8.64 -9.86 18.14
N THR A 423 7.43 -9.58 18.64
CA THR A 423 6.81 -10.31 19.75
C THR A 423 5.45 -10.86 19.33
N ASN A 424 5.01 -11.95 19.97
CA ASN A 424 3.70 -12.56 19.72
C ASN A 424 3.43 -12.89 18.25
N ALA A 425 4.45 -13.13 17.43
CA ALA A 425 4.25 -13.52 16.03
C ALA A 425 3.68 -14.93 15.93
N LYS A 426 2.84 -15.20 14.93
CA LYS A 426 2.36 -16.58 14.69
C LYS A 426 3.46 -17.42 14.07
N GLN A 427 4.25 -16.85 13.18
CA GLN A 427 5.34 -17.53 12.50
C GLN A 427 6.47 -16.55 12.21
N PHE A 428 7.71 -17.01 12.36
CA PHE A 428 8.86 -16.17 12.02
C PHE A 428 8.94 -15.96 10.50
N ILE A 429 8.97 -17.05 9.72
CA ILE A 429 9.21 -16.93 8.28
C ILE A 429 8.37 -17.91 7.44
N SER A 430 7.85 -17.40 6.31
CA SER A 430 7.23 -18.18 5.25
C SER A 430 7.82 -17.71 3.92
N ALA A 431 8.89 -18.32 3.46
CA ALA A 431 9.61 -17.89 2.26
C ALA A 431 9.84 -19.09 1.33
N SER A 432 9.16 -19.08 0.17
CA SER A 432 9.27 -20.16 -0.80
C SER A 432 9.39 -19.62 -2.22
N GLY A 433 10.42 -20.07 -2.95
CA GLY A 433 10.41 -20.06 -4.40
C GLY A 433 9.37 -21.05 -4.93
N TRP A 434 9.24 -21.14 -6.24
CA TRP A 434 8.32 -22.08 -6.87
C TRP A 434 8.92 -23.50 -6.96
N ASP A 435 10.10 -23.59 -7.56
CA ASP A 435 10.85 -24.84 -7.73
C ASP A 435 12.39 -24.58 -7.80
N ASP A 436 13.16 -25.56 -8.18
CA ASP A 436 14.63 -25.46 -8.25
C ASP A 436 15.12 -24.53 -9.38
N SER A 437 14.28 -24.16 -10.35
CA SER A 437 14.58 -23.24 -11.45
C SER A 437 14.13 -21.80 -11.15
N LEU A 438 13.03 -21.62 -10.40
CA LEU A 438 12.48 -20.34 -10.05
C LEU A 438 12.51 -20.14 -8.52
N THR A 439 13.65 -19.65 -8.05
CA THR A 439 14.00 -19.54 -6.64
C THR A 439 13.90 -18.11 -6.12
N LEU A 440 13.73 -17.96 -4.81
CA LEU A 440 14.05 -16.69 -4.14
C LEU A 440 15.58 -16.53 -4.10
N ASN A 441 16.11 -15.39 -4.54
CA ASN A 441 17.55 -15.22 -4.71
C ASN A 441 18.09 -14.01 -3.93
N ASP A 442 19.22 -14.22 -3.24
CA ASP A 442 19.98 -13.21 -2.50
C ASP A 442 19.15 -12.47 -1.42
N PHE A 443 18.57 -13.24 -0.50
CA PHE A 443 17.90 -12.74 0.69
C PHE A 443 18.87 -12.69 1.86
N THR A 444 18.85 -11.59 2.60
CA THR A 444 19.67 -11.42 3.83
C THR A 444 18.79 -10.93 4.96
N LEU A 445 18.71 -11.71 6.03
CA LEU A 445 18.09 -11.37 7.29
C LEU A 445 19.20 -11.19 8.32
N TYR A 446 19.27 -10.03 8.98
CA TYR A 446 20.37 -9.67 9.86
C TYR A 446 19.87 -9.02 11.17
N ASN A 447 20.38 -9.51 12.31
CA ASN A 447 20.07 -8.97 13.63
C ASN A 447 18.56 -8.93 13.92
N LEU A 448 17.93 -10.11 13.94
CA LEU A 448 16.51 -10.25 14.27
C LEU A 448 16.36 -10.93 15.62
N ASP A 449 15.49 -10.37 16.45
CA ASP A 449 15.08 -10.88 17.78
C ASP A 449 13.56 -11.14 17.73
N VAL A 450 13.17 -12.43 17.66
CA VAL A 450 11.80 -12.80 17.33
C VAL A 450 11.24 -13.81 18.32
N GLU A 451 10.11 -13.46 18.95
CA GLU A 451 9.25 -14.39 19.67
C GLU A 451 8.06 -14.79 18.79
N ALA A 452 7.91 -16.09 18.49
CA ALA A 452 6.85 -16.58 17.62
C ALA A 452 6.30 -17.95 18.09
N GLU A 453 5.10 -18.29 17.61
CA GLU A 453 4.56 -19.64 17.87
C GLU A 453 5.32 -20.68 17.06
N LYS A 454 5.63 -20.41 15.78
CA LYS A 454 6.30 -21.33 14.85
C LYS A 454 7.53 -20.69 14.21
N ALA A 455 8.54 -21.52 13.96
CA ALA A 455 9.72 -21.06 13.25
C ALA A 455 9.47 -20.84 11.73
N GLY A 456 8.78 -21.77 11.06
CA GLY A 456 8.38 -21.63 9.68
C GLY A 456 9.27 -22.32 8.67
N ILE A 457 9.24 -21.88 7.40
CA ILE A 457 9.87 -22.54 6.27
C ILE A 457 10.66 -21.58 5.37
N VAL A 458 11.80 -22.07 4.85
CA VAL A 458 12.60 -21.46 3.79
C VAL A 458 12.85 -22.52 2.73
N ALA A 459 12.25 -22.37 1.54
CA ALA A 459 12.29 -23.38 0.49
C ALA A 459 12.61 -22.80 -0.88
N HIS A 460 13.26 -23.58 -1.75
CA HIS A 460 13.61 -23.21 -3.12
C HIS A 460 14.32 -21.84 -3.18
N THR A 461 15.44 -21.71 -2.47
CA THR A 461 16.17 -20.44 -2.39
C THR A 461 17.62 -20.59 -2.85
N LYS A 462 18.19 -19.49 -3.33
CA LYS A 462 19.61 -19.36 -3.66
C LYS A 462 20.21 -18.16 -2.96
N LYS A 463 21.39 -18.32 -2.33
CA LYS A 463 22.08 -17.27 -1.54
C LYS A 463 21.19 -16.69 -0.42
N PHE A 464 20.57 -17.54 0.36
CA PHE A 464 19.79 -17.11 1.52
C PHE A 464 20.69 -17.04 2.77
N ARG A 465 20.66 -15.88 3.47
CA ARG A 465 21.51 -15.64 4.65
C ARG A 465 20.66 -15.23 5.83
N LEU A 466 20.89 -15.92 6.94
CA LEU A 466 20.32 -15.66 8.26
C LEU A 466 21.50 -15.43 9.22
N THR A 467 21.75 -14.20 9.63
CA THR A 467 22.90 -13.83 10.45
C THR A 467 22.44 -13.08 11.70
N ASP A 468 22.93 -13.48 12.86
CA ASP A 468 22.57 -12.94 14.16
C ASP A 468 21.03 -12.98 14.40
N ILE A 469 20.47 -14.17 14.22
CA ILE A 469 19.05 -14.41 14.42
C ILE A 469 18.83 -15.08 15.78
N LYS A 470 18.00 -14.46 16.62
CA LYS A 470 17.52 -15.03 17.87
C LYS A 470 16.06 -15.38 17.76
N LEU A 471 15.71 -16.63 18.05
CA LEU A 471 14.36 -17.15 17.95
C LEU A 471 13.93 -17.77 19.28
N LYS A 472 12.84 -17.27 19.82
CA LYS A 472 12.11 -17.90 20.93
C LYS A 472 10.80 -18.46 20.37
N ILE A 473 10.76 -19.78 20.15
CA ILE A 473 9.67 -20.48 19.46
C ILE A 473 8.89 -21.33 20.44
N SER A 474 7.59 -21.01 20.61
CA SER A 474 6.80 -21.63 21.67
C SER A 474 6.38 -23.08 21.41
N ASP A 475 6.28 -23.50 20.15
CA ASP A 475 6.02 -24.91 19.80
C ASP A 475 7.30 -25.76 19.65
N ASN A 476 8.46 -25.19 19.97
CA ASN A 476 9.79 -25.79 19.85
C ASN A 476 10.16 -26.23 18.41
N SER A 477 9.45 -25.79 17.39
CA SER A 477 9.83 -26.04 16.01
C SER A 477 11.12 -25.33 15.62
N GLN A 478 11.81 -25.86 14.62
CA GLN A 478 12.94 -25.20 13.97
C GLN A 478 12.53 -24.81 12.55
N ILE A 479 13.25 -23.87 11.96
CA ILE A 479 13.02 -23.50 10.56
C ILE A 479 13.26 -24.74 9.68
N GLU A 480 12.25 -25.06 8.88
CA GLU A 480 12.38 -26.08 7.86
C GLU A 480 13.12 -25.49 6.65
N PHE A 481 14.24 -26.13 6.27
CA PHE A 481 15.02 -25.74 5.11
C PHE A 481 14.90 -26.81 4.02
N ASN A 482 14.32 -26.45 2.87
CA ASN A 482 14.08 -27.38 1.79
C ASN A 482 14.56 -26.81 0.45
N LYS A 483 15.36 -27.60 -0.31
CA LYS A 483 15.85 -27.20 -1.64
C LYS A 483 16.54 -25.83 -1.68
N ASN A 484 17.45 -25.59 -0.75
CA ASN A 484 18.20 -24.34 -0.65
C ASN A 484 19.64 -24.52 -1.12
N SER A 485 20.14 -23.60 -1.94
CA SER A 485 21.55 -23.55 -2.36
C SER A 485 22.21 -22.29 -1.80
N GLN A 486 23.51 -22.43 -1.43
CA GLN A 486 24.32 -21.36 -0.85
C GLN A 486 23.64 -20.73 0.41
N LEU A 487 23.04 -21.58 1.25
CA LEU A 487 22.44 -21.20 2.53
C LEU A 487 23.55 -20.89 3.55
N LYS A 488 23.46 -19.73 4.22
CA LYS A 488 24.27 -19.38 5.39
C LYS A 488 23.35 -19.09 6.56
N LYS A 489 23.64 -19.72 7.72
CA LYS A 489 22.78 -19.53 8.90
C LYS A 489 23.61 -19.42 10.17
N ASN A 490 23.29 -18.41 10.96
CA ASN A 490 23.71 -18.24 12.35
C ASN A 490 22.45 -17.90 13.14
N ILE A 491 21.83 -18.92 13.73
CA ILE A 491 20.54 -18.85 14.41
C ILE A 491 20.71 -19.43 15.80
N ARG A 492 20.25 -18.68 16.79
CA ARG A 492 20.16 -19.12 18.18
C ARG A 492 18.69 -19.30 18.54
N TYR A 493 18.34 -20.49 19.01
CA TYR A 493 17.03 -20.81 19.60
C TYR A 493 17.13 -20.65 21.12
N GLU A 494 16.18 -19.94 21.74
CA GLU A 494 16.11 -19.66 23.17
C GLU A 494 14.92 -20.36 23.85
#